data_b382849b19032067b27203d935f2786d
#
_entry.id   b382849b19032067b27203d935f2786d
#
_cell.length_a   1.000
_cell.length_b   1.000
_cell.length_c   1.000
_cell.angle_alpha   90.00
_cell.angle_beta   90.00
_cell.angle_gamma   90.00
#
_symmetry.space_group_name_H-M   'P 1'
#
loop_
_entity.id
_entity.type
_entity.pdbx_description
1 polymer ?
#
loop_
_entity_poly.entity_id
_entity_poly.type
_entity_poly.pdbx_seq_one_letter_code
_entity_poly.pdbx_strand_id
1 'polypeptide(L)'
;MAKELMEIGGFITEGAEIVNHDASLSGNGTVDSPLGLNETLLYSATGAAYDNARKSIALSESCRNFDRIRVMITNNDYATQAIEFDPAVTTGTMTFQGNTISNEPQLYVKMTTWVIGDTTFTFRHGAQYRISNGSTSVVGSVVSTAANYVVPYKVIGINRIANN
;
A
#
# COMPACT_ATOMS: atom_id res chain seq x y z
N MET A 1 -2.67 37.93 -27.18
CA MET A 1 -3.48 38.78 -26.29
C MET A 1 -3.58 38.08 -24.96
N ALA A 2 -2.87 38.58 -23.96
CA ALA A 2 -2.97 38.09 -22.60
C ALA A 2 -4.35 38.46 -22.06
N LYS A 3 -5.12 37.49 -21.62
CA LYS A 3 -6.33 37.77 -20.84
C LYS A 3 -5.91 38.05 -19.42
N GLU A 4 -5.88 39.29 -19.02
CA GLU A 4 -5.90 39.65 -17.62
C GLU A 4 -7.19 39.18 -17.00
N LEU A 5 -7.10 38.34 -16.01
CA LEU A 5 -8.18 38.08 -15.08
C LEU A 5 -7.64 37.52 -13.79
N MET A 6 -7.32 38.37 -12.86
CA MET A 6 -7.27 37.99 -11.46
C MET A 6 -8.03 39.01 -10.63
N GLU A 7 -9.29 38.73 -10.37
CA GLU A 7 -9.95 39.30 -9.22
C GLU A 7 -9.59 38.49 -7.99
N ILE A 8 -8.91 39.11 -7.06
CA ILE A 8 -8.62 38.53 -5.75
C ILE A 8 -9.95 38.35 -5.01
N GLY A 9 -10.42 37.11 -4.89
CA GLY A 9 -11.64 36.73 -4.19
C GLY A 9 -12.82 36.33 -5.09
N GLY A 10 -12.68 36.37 -6.42
CA GLY A 10 -13.68 35.88 -7.37
C GLY A 10 -13.45 34.44 -7.81
N PHE A 11 -14.50 33.67 -8.00
CA PHE A 11 -14.42 32.41 -8.71
C PHE A 11 -14.04 32.67 -10.18
N ILE A 12 -13.09 31.92 -10.72
CA ILE A 12 -12.78 31.96 -12.15
C ILE A 12 -14.00 31.35 -12.89
N THR A 13 -14.79 32.16 -13.53
CA THR A 13 -16.02 31.74 -14.20
C THR A 13 -15.87 31.48 -15.68
N GLU A 14 -14.85 32.04 -16.34
CA GLU A 14 -14.58 31.77 -17.76
C GLU A 14 -13.07 31.78 -18.03
N GLY A 15 -12.59 30.72 -18.71
CA GLY A 15 -11.22 30.65 -19.19
C GLY A 15 -10.21 30.24 -18.15
N ALA A 16 -10.61 29.44 -17.18
CA ALA A 16 -9.63 28.79 -16.29
C ALA A 16 -8.59 28.07 -17.16
N GLU A 17 -7.33 28.47 -17.05
CA GLU A 17 -6.24 27.71 -17.67
C GLU A 17 -6.22 26.32 -17.06
N ILE A 18 -6.06 25.33 -17.94
CA ILE A 18 -5.79 23.96 -17.49
C ILE A 18 -4.50 23.98 -16.69
N VAL A 19 -4.56 23.58 -15.44
CA VAL A 19 -3.37 23.47 -14.59
C VAL A 19 -2.53 22.31 -15.13
N ASN A 20 -1.36 22.64 -15.69
CA ASN A 20 -0.39 21.63 -16.07
C ASN A 20 0.25 21.08 -14.79
N HIS A 21 0.14 19.78 -14.63
CA HIS A 21 0.75 19.04 -13.53
C HIS A 21 1.50 17.82 -14.06
N ASP A 22 2.37 17.25 -13.25
CA ASP A 22 3.05 16.00 -13.55
C ASP A 22 2.12 14.78 -13.35
N ALA A 23 2.61 13.59 -13.64
CA ALA A 23 1.86 12.35 -13.52
C ALA A 23 1.44 11.99 -12.08
N SER A 24 1.89 12.74 -11.07
CA SER A 24 1.52 12.51 -9.67
C SER A 24 0.10 12.95 -9.34
N LEU A 25 -0.47 13.82 -10.16
CA LEU A 25 -1.83 14.31 -10.02
C LEU A 25 -2.71 13.88 -11.20
N SER A 26 -3.99 13.77 -10.93
CA SER A 26 -5.05 13.61 -11.94
C SER A 26 -5.97 14.84 -11.92
N GLY A 27 -6.75 15.02 -12.99
CA GLY A 27 -7.63 16.17 -13.13
C GLY A 27 -6.92 17.39 -13.73
N ASN A 28 -7.65 18.47 -13.90
CA ASN A 28 -7.15 19.72 -14.49
C ASN A 28 -7.44 20.96 -13.62
N GLY A 29 -7.89 20.75 -12.39
CA GLY A 29 -8.17 21.82 -11.43
C GLY A 29 -9.52 22.52 -11.64
N THR A 30 -10.36 22.05 -12.57
CA THR A 30 -11.72 22.57 -12.74
C THR A 30 -12.71 21.93 -11.76
N VAL A 31 -13.91 22.51 -11.63
CA VAL A 31 -14.97 21.95 -10.80
C VAL A 31 -15.37 20.55 -11.27
N ASP A 32 -15.38 20.30 -12.58
CA ASP A 32 -15.75 19.01 -13.18
C ASP A 32 -14.60 18.01 -13.20
N SER A 33 -13.37 18.47 -13.05
CA SER A 33 -12.16 17.67 -13.02
C SER A 33 -11.15 18.23 -12.00
N PRO A 34 -11.45 18.13 -10.70
CA PRO A 34 -10.57 18.67 -9.66
C PRO A 34 -9.25 17.93 -9.64
N LEU A 35 -8.19 18.64 -9.23
CA LEU A 35 -6.89 18.00 -9.00
C LEU A 35 -7.00 16.97 -7.87
N GLY A 36 -6.47 15.79 -8.11
CA GLY A 36 -6.40 14.70 -7.16
C GLY A 36 -5.12 13.89 -7.29
N LEU A 37 -4.86 13.01 -6.35
CA LEU A 37 -3.76 12.07 -6.46
C LEU A 37 -4.05 11.04 -7.56
N ASN A 38 -3.06 10.73 -8.38
CA ASN A 38 -3.18 9.68 -9.40
C ASN A 38 -3.02 8.30 -8.74
N GLU A 39 -4.04 7.88 -8.01
CA GLU A 39 -4.11 6.60 -7.31
C GLU A 39 -5.19 5.70 -7.90
N THR A 40 -4.88 4.43 -8.08
CA THR A 40 -5.82 3.39 -8.53
C THR A 40 -5.92 2.28 -7.49
N LEU A 41 -7.14 1.94 -7.08
CA LEU A 41 -7.35 0.81 -6.19
C LEU A 41 -7.22 -0.50 -6.96
N LEU A 42 -6.18 -1.28 -6.65
CA LEU A 42 -5.89 -2.56 -7.30
C LEU A 42 -6.50 -3.74 -6.56
N TYR A 43 -6.62 -3.62 -5.24
CA TYR A 43 -7.22 -4.65 -4.39
C TYR A 43 -7.73 -4.03 -3.09
N SER A 44 -8.87 -4.53 -2.63
CA SER A 44 -9.38 -4.28 -1.29
C SER A 44 -9.99 -5.57 -0.74
N ALA A 45 -9.62 -5.92 0.48
CA ALA A 45 -10.19 -7.08 1.14
C ALA A 45 -11.70 -6.89 1.37
N THR A 46 -12.47 -7.93 1.09
CA THR A 46 -13.86 -8.05 1.51
C THR A 46 -13.91 -8.70 2.89
N GLY A 47 -14.62 -8.11 3.84
CA GLY A 47 -14.68 -8.60 5.22
C GLY A 47 -13.57 -8.04 6.12
N ALA A 48 -13.08 -8.85 7.06
CA ALA A 48 -12.06 -8.43 8.01
C ALA A 48 -10.73 -8.06 7.33
N ALA A 49 -10.12 -6.95 7.74
CA ALA A 49 -8.82 -6.54 7.23
C ALA A 49 -7.76 -7.64 7.48
N TYR A 50 -7.71 -8.17 8.70
CA TYR A 50 -6.89 -9.34 9.02
C TYR A 50 -7.66 -10.63 8.78
N ASP A 51 -7.08 -11.50 7.95
CA ASP A 51 -7.56 -12.85 7.68
C ASP A 51 -6.35 -13.76 7.39
N ASN A 52 -6.03 -14.66 8.31
CA ASN A 52 -4.89 -15.57 8.16
C ASN A 52 -5.09 -16.65 7.09
N ALA A 53 -6.33 -16.88 6.64
CA ALA A 53 -6.63 -17.77 5.54
C ALA A 53 -6.33 -17.15 4.17
N ARG A 54 -6.17 -15.84 4.09
CA ARG A 54 -5.81 -15.15 2.84
C ARG A 54 -4.40 -15.50 2.42
N LYS A 55 -4.27 -16.39 1.45
CA LYS A 55 -2.99 -16.89 0.93
C LYS A 55 -2.66 -16.37 -0.46
N SER A 56 -3.62 -15.75 -1.11
CA SER A 56 -3.47 -15.13 -2.42
C SER A 56 -4.40 -13.94 -2.53
N ILE A 57 -3.94 -12.91 -3.22
CA ILE A 57 -4.74 -11.76 -3.61
C ILE A 57 -4.55 -11.52 -5.10
N ALA A 58 -5.65 -11.33 -5.82
CA ALA A 58 -5.65 -10.96 -7.22
C ALA A 58 -5.84 -9.45 -7.33
N LEU A 59 -5.00 -8.80 -8.10
CA LEU A 59 -5.10 -7.40 -8.44
C LEU A 59 -6.05 -7.22 -9.63
N SER A 60 -6.75 -6.09 -9.68
CA SER A 60 -7.65 -5.75 -10.80
C SER A 60 -6.91 -5.55 -12.12
N GLU A 61 -5.64 -5.21 -12.06
CA GLU A 61 -4.74 -5.07 -13.21
C GLU A 61 -3.27 -5.26 -12.78
N SER A 62 -2.35 -5.23 -13.75
CA SER A 62 -0.92 -5.38 -13.49
C SER A 62 -0.38 -4.23 -12.63
N CYS A 63 0.34 -4.57 -11.56
CA CYS A 63 1.06 -3.60 -10.76
C CYS A 63 2.16 -2.88 -11.55
N ARG A 64 2.64 -3.47 -12.66
CA ARG A 64 3.62 -2.88 -13.59
C ARG A 64 3.12 -1.66 -14.34
N ASN A 65 1.81 -1.41 -14.31
CA ASN A 65 1.21 -0.23 -14.92
C ASN A 65 1.42 1.05 -14.07
N PHE A 66 2.14 0.97 -12.96
CA PHE A 66 2.31 2.07 -12.01
C PHE A 66 3.77 2.27 -11.63
N ASP A 67 4.15 3.52 -11.33
CA ASP A 67 5.50 3.86 -10.84
C ASP A 67 5.75 3.23 -9.46
N ARG A 68 4.74 3.23 -8.61
CA ARG A 68 4.82 2.69 -7.25
C ARG A 68 3.55 1.96 -6.87
N ILE A 69 3.74 1.01 -5.98
CA ILE A 69 2.65 0.27 -5.35
C ILE A 69 2.69 0.53 -3.86
N ARG A 70 1.56 0.96 -3.31
CA ARG A 70 1.34 1.05 -1.87
C ARG A 70 0.52 -0.14 -1.41
N VAL A 71 1.07 -0.90 -0.47
CA VAL A 71 0.39 -2.03 0.16
C VAL A 71 0.06 -1.67 1.60
N MET A 72 -1.22 -1.68 1.91
CA MET A 72 -1.71 -1.56 3.28
C MET A 72 -1.75 -2.95 3.89
N ILE A 73 -1.02 -3.14 4.97
CA ILE A 73 -0.91 -4.42 5.69
C ILE A 73 -1.50 -4.31 7.09
N THR A 74 -1.96 -5.42 7.62
CA THR A 74 -2.39 -5.56 9.01
C THR A 74 -1.89 -6.86 9.59
N ASN A 75 -1.70 -6.90 10.90
CA ASN A 75 -1.37 -8.12 11.63
C ASN A 75 -2.57 -8.62 12.44
N ASN A 76 -2.41 -9.75 13.12
CA ASN A 76 -3.46 -10.34 13.95
C ASN A 76 -3.83 -9.53 15.21
N ASP A 77 -3.11 -8.47 15.51
CA ASP A 77 -3.45 -7.50 16.57
C ASP A 77 -4.06 -6.22 15.98
N TYR A 78 -4.41 -6.27 14.68
CA TYR A 78 -5.02 -5.18 13.90
C TYR A 78 -4.16 -3.91 13.80
N ALA A 79 -2.86 -4.00 14.09
CA ALA A 79 -1.93 -2.92 13.77
C ALA A 79 -1.78 -2.81 12.25
N THR A 80 -1.92 -1.61 11.73
CA THR A 80 -1.88 -1.33 10.30
C THR A 80 -0.66 -0.52 9.92
N GLN A 81 -0.10 -0.80 8.75
CA GLN A 81 1.03 -0.07 8.16
C GLN A 81 0.84 0.05 6.65
N ALA A 82 1.53 1.02 6.06
CA ALA A 82 1.65 1.15 4.61
C ALA A 82 3.11 0.92 4.21
N ILE A 83 3.32 0.18 3.14
CA ILE A 83 4.63 -0.07 2.54
C ILE A 83 4.53 0.31 1.07
N GLU A 84 5.49 1.05 0.58
CA GLU A 84 5.58 1.39 -0.84
C GLU A 84 6.81 0.73 -1.47
N PHE A 85 6.67 0.31 -2.72
CA PHE A 85 7.76 -0.22 -3.52
C PHE A 85 7.57 0.10 -5.01
N ASP A 86 8.67 0.06 -5.75
CA ASP A 86 8.71 0.16 -7.19
C ASP A 86 8.52 -1.23 -7.81
N PRO A 87 7.43 -1.48 -8.56
CA PRO A 87 7.17 -2.78 -9.16
C PRO A 87 8.12 -3.11 -10.32
N ALA A 88 8.80 -2.14 -10.91
CA ALA A 88 9.76 -2.38 -11.99
C ALA A 88 11.03 -3.07 -11.48
N VAL A 89 11.46 -2.76 -10.26
CA VAL A 89 12.68 -3.32 -9.65
C VAL A 89 12.39 -4.39 -8.60
N THR A 90 11.18 -4.39 -8.04
CA THR A 90 10.77 -5.36 -7.02
C THR A 90 10.12 -6.56 -7.69
N THR A 91 10.89 -7.63 -7.87
CA THR A 91 10.41 -8.90 -8.40
C THR A 91 10.64 -10.03 -7.40
N GLY A 92 9.72 -10.99 -7.37
CA GLY A 92 9.85 -12.18 -6.56
C GLY A 92 9.33 -12.00 -5.14
N THR A 93 10.18 -12.11 -4.13
CA THR A 93 9.76 -12.26 -2.75
C THR A 93 9.91 -10.96 -1.95
N MET A 94 8.87 -10.58 -1.23
CA MET A 94 8.84 -9.44 -0.33
C MET A 94 8.40 -9.87 1.07
N THR A 95 9.03 -9.32 2.10
CA THR A 95 8.66 -9.60 3.50
C THR A 95 7.96 -8.39 4.10
N PHE A 96 6.74 -8.59 4.54
CA PHE A 96 5.98 -7.63 5.32
C PHE A 96 6.19 -7.88 6.80
N GLN A 97 6.43 -6.84 7.57
CA GLN A 97 6.68 -6.91 8.99
C GLN A 97 5.67 -6.07 9.76
N GLY A 98 5.13 -6.63 10.83
CA GLY A 98 4.33 -5.92 11.82
C GLY A 98 4.84 -6.22 13.23
N ASN A 99 4.88 -5.20 14.07
CA ASN A 99 5.31 -5.34 15.45
C ASN A 99 4.15 -5.08 16.39
N THR A 100 4.12 -5.79 17.50
CA THR A 100 3.13 -5.60 18.55
C THR A 100 3.76 -5.70 19.92
N ILE A 101 3.38 -4.82 20.82
CA ILE A 101 3.71 -4.91 22.24
C ILE A 101 2.46 -5.47 22.94
N SER A 102 2.59 -6.60 23.65
CA SER A 102 1.49 -7.12 24.47
C SER A 102 1.37 -6.38 25.79
N ASN A 103 0.25 -6.59 26.50
CA ASN A 103 0.03 -6.05 27.85
C ASN A 103 1.09 -6.52 28.88
N GLU A 104 1.73 -7.66 28.61
CA GLU A 104 2.98 -8.03 29.27
C GLU A 104 4.13 -7.41 28.48
N PRO A 105 5.26 -7.04 29.12
CA PRO A 105 6.36 -6.38 28.43
C PRO A 105 7.07 -7.34 27.45
N GLN A 106 6.39 -7.73 26.41
CA GLN A 106 6.85 -8.59 25.34
C GLN A 106 6.66 -7.90 23.99
N LEU A 107 7.74 -7.86 23.21
CA LEU A 107 7.71 -7.43 21.82
C LEU A 107 7.53 -8.68 20.93
N TYR A 108 6.50 -8.65 20.12
CA TYR A 108 6.30 -9.60 19.04
C TYR A 108 6.72 -8.96 17.71
N VAL A 109 7.67 -9.59 17.04
CA VAL A 109 8.04 -9.27 15.66
C VAL A 109 7.38 -10.32 14.77
N LYS A 110 6.42 -9.88 13.97
CA LYS A 110 5.64 -10.73 13.07
C LYS A 110 6.02 -10.41 11.64
N MET A 111 6.34 -11.44 10.88
CA MET A 111 6.75 -11.28 9.48
C MET A 111 5.98 -12.25 8.60
N THR A 112 5.73 -11.83 7.39
CA THR A 112 5.12 -12.69 6.37
C THR A 112 5.76 -12.41 5.03
N THR A 113 6.21 -13.45 4.38
CA THR A 113 6.83 -13.37 3.06
C THR A 113 5.79 -13.66 1.99
N TRP A 114 5.71 -12.78 1.00
CA TRP A 114 4.84 -12.87 -0.14
C TRP A 114 5.64 -12.88 -1.42
N VAL A 115 5.21 -13.65 -2.40
CA VAL A 115 5.69 -13.57 -3.77
C VAL A 115 4.87 -12.51 -4.49
N ILE A 116 5.54 -11.50 -5.02
CA ILE A 116 4.93 -10.39 -5.73
C ILE A 116 4.99 -10.73 -7.23
N GLY A 117 3.84 -11.02 -7.78
CA GLY A 117 3.64 -11.16 -9.22
C GLY A 117 2.96 -9.93 -9.81
N ASP A 118 2.86 -9.86 -11.12
CA ASP A 118 2.32 -8.69 -11.81
C ASP A 118 0.84 -8.42 -11.47
N THR A 119 0.04 -9.48 -11.37
CA THR A 119 -1.39 -9.41 -11.10
C THR A 119 -1.82 -10.21 -9.87
N THR A 120 -0.86 -10.82 -9.15
CA THR A 120 -1.19 -11.68 -8.00
C THR A 120 -0.08 -11.62 -6.97
N PHE A 121 -0.44 -11.42 -5.70
CA PHE A 121 0.49 -11.61 -4.58
C PHE A 121 0.13 -12.92 -3.88
N THR A 122 1.14 -13.77 -3.64
CA THR A 122 0.93 -15.10 -3.07
C THR A 122 1.75 -15.27 -1.79
N PHE A 123 1.10 -15.70 -0.73
CA PHE A 123 1.74 -16.03 0.54
C PHE A 123 2.73 -17.18 0.39
N ARG A 124 3.87 -17.07 1.02
CA ARG A 124 4.92 -18.10 1.04
C ARG A 124 5.09 -18.73 2.43
N HIS A 125 5.41 -17.92 3.42
CA HIS A 125 5.54 -18.35 4.81
C HIS A 125 5.46 -17.16 5.76
N GLY A 126 5.15 -17.43 7.03
CA GLY A 126 5.16 -16.46 8.10
C GLY A 126 6.14 -16.85 9.20
N ALA A 127 6.64 -15.87 9.92
CA ALA A 127 7.46 -16.05 11.10
C ALA A 127 7.00 -15.09 12.21
N GLN A 128 7.08 -15.56 13.44
CA GLN A 128 6.85 -14.74 14.62
C GLN A 128 7.99 -14.96 15.60
N TYR A 129 8.55 -13.88 16.10
CA TYR A 129 9.56 -13.87 17.14
C TYR A 129 9.03 -13.15 18.37
N ARG A 130 9.39 -13.63 19.55
CA ARG A 130 9.03 -13.03 20.83
C ARG A 130 10.29 -12.64 21.59
N ILE A 131 10.32 -11.40 22.04
CA ILE A 131 11.37 -10.86 22.91
C ILE A 131 10.67 -10.46 24.22
N SER A 132 11.10 -11.04 25.36
CA SER A 132 10.57 -10.71 26.67
C SER A 132 11.31 -9.52 27.28
N ASN A 133 10.67 -8.83 28.19
CA ASN A 133 11.26 -7.73 28.97
C ASN A 133 12.53 -8.20 29.69
N GLY A 134 13.57 -7.37 29.64
CA GLY A 134 14.87 -7.68 30.24
C GLY A 134 15.72 -8.72 29.50
N SER A 135 15.22 -9.28 28.39
CA SER A 135 15.99 -10.18 27.53
C SER A 135 16.48 -9.45 26.28
N THR A 136 17.74 -9.63 25.95
CA THR A 136 18.30 -9.21 24.67
C THR A 136 18.24 -10.31 23.60
N SER A 137 17.67 -11.45 23.96
CA SER A 137 17.58 -12.62 23.10
C SER A 137 16.12 -12.94 22.74
N VAL A 138 15.94 -13.54 21.58
CA VAL A 138 14.65 -14.11 21.17
C VAL A 138 14.31 -15.28 22.10
N VAL A 139 13.20 -15.18 22.82
CA VAL A 139 12.73 -16.22 23.76
C VAL A 139 11.82 -17.24 23.10
N GLY A 140 11.37 -17.00 21.88
CA GLY A 140 10.55 -17.94 21.12
C GLY A 140 10.47 -17.52 19.66
N SER A 141 10.54 -18.50 18.78
CA SER A 141 10.34 -18.28 17.34
C SER A 141 9.42 -19.36 16.78
N VAL A 142 8.55 -18.95 15.89
CA VAL A 142 7.70 -19.85 15.10
C VAL A 142 7.84 -19.46 13.65
N VAL A 143 8.30 -20.40 12.82
CA VAL A 143 8.27 -20.27 11.36
C VAL A 143 7.24 -21.25 10.83
N SER A 144 6.32 -20.80 10.02
CA SER A 144 5.21 -21.61 9.56
C SER A 144 4.89 -21.32 8.09
N THR A 145 4.69 -22.38 7.32
CA THR A 145 4.13 -22.30 5.97
C THR A 145 2.60 -22.13 5.98
N ALA A 146 1.97 -22.26 7.14
CA ALA A 146 0.53 -22.13 7.32
C ALA A 146 0.10 -20.80 7.94
N ALA A 147 0.93 -20.20 8.80
CA ALA A 147 0.57 -19.01 9.56
C ALA A 147 0.92 -17.72 8.81
N ASN A 148 -0.10 -16.98 8.46
CA ASN A 148 -0.01 -15.67 7.82
C ASN A 148 -0.19 -14.58 8.89
N TYR A 149 0.91 -14.12 9.48
CA TYR A 149 0.88 -13.16 10.59
C TYR A 149 0.66 -11.72 10.16
N VAL A 150 1.04 -11.38 8.93
CA VAL A 150 0.90 -10.03 8.35
C VAL A 150 0.29 -10.16 6.97
N VAL A 151 -0.87 -9.56 6.79
CA VAL A 151 -1.74 -9.77 5.63
C VAL A 151 -1.96 -8.44 4.89
N PRO A 152 -1.73 -8.38 3.58
CA PRO A 152 -2.21 -7.27 2.78
C PRO A 152 -3.75 -7.21 2.79
N TYR A 153 -4.31 -6.02 3.03
CA TYR A 153 -5.76 -5.83 2.98
C TYR A 153 -6.19 -4.79 1.93
N LYS A 154 -5.24 -3.98 1.44
CA LYS A 154 -5.48 -3.01 0.37
C LYS A 154 -4.20 -2.81 -0.44
N VAL A 155 -4.34 -2.71 -1.75
CA VAL A 155 -3.24 -2.42 -2.68
C VAL A 155 -3.67 -1.27 -3.59
N ILE A 156 -2.79 -0.28 -3.71
CA ILE A 156 -3.02 0.94 -4.49
C ILE A 156 -1.85 1.12 -5.45
N GLY A 157 -2.16 1.31 -6.72
CA GLY A 157 -1.23 1.79 -7.73
C GLY A 157 -1.13 3.30 -7.71
N ILE A 158 0.07 3.83 -7.75
CA ILE A 158 0.37 5.27 -7.70
C ILE A 158 1.08 5.66 -8.99
N ASN A 159 0.63 6.75 -9.61
CA ASN A 159 1.15 7.28 -10.86
C ASN A 159 1.14 6.22 -11.97
N ARG A 160 0.03 6.11 -12.67
CA ARG A 160 -0.07 5.22 -13.82
C ARG A 160 0.96 5.61 -14.89
N ILE A 161 1.78 4.65 -15.30
CA ILE A 161 2.73 4.81 -16.40
C ILE A 161 1.92 4.92 -17.70
N ALA A 162 2.16 5.98 -18.47
CA ALA A 162 1.58 6.09 -19.81
C ALA A 162 2.15 4.97 -20.69
N ASN A 163 1.26 4.16 -21.28
CA ASN A 163 1.69 3.21 -22.29
C ASN A 163 2.12 4.02 -23.52
N ASN A 164 3.41 3.99 -23.83
CA ASN A 164 3.97 4.53 -25.07
C ASN A 164 3.66 3.61 -26.25
#